data_29583fb1572252c58b52ff0d402c7ca5
#
_entry.id   29583fb1572252c58b52ff0d402c7ca5
#
_cell.length_a   1.000
_cell.length_b   1.000
_cell.length_c   1.000
_cell.angle_alpha   90.00
_cell.angle_beta   90.00
_cell.angle_gamma   90.00
#
_symmetry.space_group_name_H-M   'P 1'
#
loop_
_entity.id
_entity.type
_entity.pdbx_description
1 polymer ?
#
loop_
_entity_poly.entity_id
_entity_poly.type
_entity_poly.pdbx_seq_one_letter_code
_entity_poly.pdbx_strand_id
1 'polypeptide(L)'
;LSAQINSMTSPWYLHFMRYDPTASLKKIKCPVLALNGEKDIQVDADMNLTAIRQHISENGNKNVTIKVYPKLNHLFQTCEKGTLAEYGQLEETINPEVLKDMTEWIKKQQ
;
A
#
# COMPACT_ATOMS: atom_id res chain seq x y z
N LEU A 1 16.27 -24.00 -3.26
CA LEU A 1 16.89 -22.93 -4.08
C LEU A 1 16.34 -22.90 -5.50
N SER A 2 16.22 -24.06 -6.19
CA SER A 2 15.73 -24.13 -7.57
C SER A 2 14.25 -23.72 -7.71
N ALA A 3 13.37 -24.10 -6.77
CA ALA A 3 11.96 -23.71 -6.78
C ALA A 3 11.76 -22.19 -6.61
N GLN A 4 12.57 -21.56 -5.74
CA GLN A 4 12.55 -20.10 -5.57
C GLN A 4 13.03 -19.38 -6.83
N ILE A 5 14.13 -19.85 -7.46
CA ILE A 5 14.64 -19.29 -8.70
C ILE A 5 13.60 -19.42 -9.81
N ASN A 6 12.97 -20.60 -9.95
CA ASN A 6 11.92 -20.83 -10.94
C ASN A 6 10.71 -19.91 -10.73
N SER A 7 10.31 -19.67 -9.48
CA SER A 7 9.23 -18.73 -9.16
C SER A 7 9.60 -17.30 -9.56
N MET A 8 10.80 -16.85 -9.23
CA MET A 8 11.31 -15.49 -9.51
C MET A 8 11.60 -15.24 -11.00
N THR A 9 11.78 -16.31 -11.79
CA THR A 9 12.00 -16.23 -13.24
C THR A 9 10.76 -16.57 -14.03
N SER A 10 9.62 -16.83 -13.38
CA SER A 10 8.36 -17.07 -14.07
C SER A 10 7.93 -15.86 -14.91
N PRO A 11 7.25 -16.05 -16.05
CA PRO A 11 6.77 -14.94 -16.88
C PRO A 11 5.89 -13.95 -16.10
N TRP A 12 5.07 -14.45 -15.18
CA TRP A 12 4.22 -13.63 -14.32
C TRP A 12 5.05 -12.72 -13.40
N TYR A 13 6.02 -13.31 -12.69
CA TYR A 13 6.86 -12.54 -11.77
C TYR A 13 7.71 -11.50 -12.48
N LEU A 14 8.29 -11.84 -13.63
CA LEU A 14 9.03 -10.90 -14.45
C LEU A 14 8.15 -9.77 -14.97
N HIS A 15 6.92 -10.06 -15.38
CA HIS A 15 5.96 -9.03 -15.76
C HIS A 15 5.63 -8.13 -14.58
N PHE A 16 5.32 -8.70 -13.43
CA PHE A 16 5.05 -7.96 -12.18
C PHE A 16 6.19 -7.01 -11.82
N MET A 17 7.43 -7.49 -11.85
CA MET A 17 8.61 -6.67 -11.52
C MET A 17 8.90 -5.55 -12.52
N ARG A 18 8.47 -5.72 -13.76
CA ARG A 18 8.67 -4.72 -14.83
C ARG A 18 7.48 -3.80 -15.02
N TYR A 19 6.37 -4.11 -14.41
CA TYR A 19 5.15 -3.32 -14.58
C TYR A 19 5.32 -1.93 -13.97
N ASP A 20 5.11 -0.91 -14.82
CA ASP A 20 5.07 0.49 -14.38
C ASP A 20 3.60 0.93 -14.22
N PRO A 21 3.13 1.18 -12.99
CA PRO A 21 1.76 1.59 -12.72
C PRO A 21 1.45 3.04 -13.12
N THR A 22 2.45 3.84 -13.47
CA THR A 22 2.29 5.28 -13.73
C THR A 22 1.18 5.58 -14.74
N ALA A 23 1.15 4.86 -15.85
CA ALA A 23 0.14 5.05 -16.89
C ALA A 23 -1.29 4.72 -16.41
N SER A 24 -1.43 3.74 -15.51
CA SER A 24 -2.71 3.38 -14.91
C SER A 24 -3.15 4.40 -13.86
N LEU A 25 -2.25 4.86 -13.01
CA LEU A 25 -2.51 5.88 -11.99
C LEU A 25 -3.01 7.19 -12.61
N LYS A 26 -2.42 7.62 -13.72
CA LYS A 26 -2.82 8.83 -14.45
C LYS A 26 -4.25 8.76 -15.03
N LYS A 27 -4.83 7.57 -15.17
CA LYS A 27 -6.21 7.39 -15.68
C LYS A 27 -7.27 7.42 -14.59
N ILE A 28 -6.89 7.38 -13.31
CA ILE A 28 -7.81 7.35 -12.18
C ILE A 28 -8.50 8.71 -12.03
N LYS A 29 -9.83 8.73 -12.11
CA LYS A 29 -10.65 9.94 -11.98
C LYS A 29 -11.54 9.95 -10.74
N CYS A 30 -11.75 8.78 -10.12
CA CYS A 30 -12.52 8.68 -8.88
C CYS A 30 -11.71 9.18 -7.67
N PRO A 31 -12.37 9.47 -6.54
CA PRO A 31 -11.68 9.70 -5.27
C PRO A 31 -10.80 8.52 -4.89
N VAL A 32 -9.63 8.79 -4.33
CA VAL A 32 -8.64 7.78 -3.92
C VAL A 32 -8.29 7.95 -2.46
N LEU A 33 -8.29 6.86 -1.72
CA LEU A 33 -7.72 6.74 -0.39
C LEU A 33 -6.49 5.82 -0.45
N ALA A 34 -5.31 6.37 -0.17
CA ALA A 34 -4.06 5.63 -0.13
C ALA A 34 -3.53 5.56 1.31
N LEU A 35 -3.37 4.36 1.82
CA LEU A 35 -2.98 4.07 3.19
C LEU A 35 -1.69 3.28 3.22
N ASN A 36 -0.82 3.55 4.18
CA ASN A 36 0.41 2.79 4.41
C ASN A 36 0.77 2.76 5.90
N GLY A 37 1.39 1.68 6.34
CA GLY A 37 2.04 1.63 7.64
C GLY A 37 3.41 2.30 7.57
N GLU A 38 3.77 3.09 8.59
CA GLU A 38 5.10 3.72 8.67
C GLU A 38 6.22 2.67 8.79
N LYS A 39 5.92 1.55 9.46
CA LYS A 39 6.85 0.43 9.66
C LYS A 39 6.76 -0.66 8.59
N ASP A 40 6.17 -0.33 7.46
CA ASP A 40 6.14 -1.21 6.30
C ASP A 40 7.53 -1.28 5.65
N ILE A 41 8.18 -2.43 5.78
CA ILE A 41 9.51 -2.69 5.19
C ILE A 41 9.43 -3.27 3.78
N GLN A 42 8.24 -3.60 3.29
CA GLN A 42 8.03 -4.15 1.95
C GLN A 42 7.69 -3.04 0.95
N VAL A 43 6.94 -2.04 1.39
CA VAL A 43 6.51 -0.89 0.59
C VAL A 43 6.80 0.39 1.36
N ASP A 44 7.80 1.13 0.93
CA ASP A 44 8.17 2.41 1.55
C ASP A 44 7.00 3.40 1.46
N ALA A 45 6.53 3.86 2.62
CA ALA A 45 5.33 4.68 2.71
C ALA A 45 5.49 6.04 2.02
N ASP A 46 6.60 6.72 2.27
CA ASP A 46 6.83 8.06 1.75
C ASP A 46 6.97 8.04 0.23
N MET A 47 7.83 7.17 -0.28
CA MET A 47 8.07 7.04 -1.71
C MET A 47 6.82 6.64 -2.48
N ASN A 48 6.07 5.63 -2.01
CA ASN A 48 4.90 5.12 -2.71
C ASN A 48 3.70 6.06 -2.64
N LEU A 49 3.41 6.63 -1.47
CA LEU A 49 2.28 7.54 -1.32
C LEU A 49 2.52 8.87 -2.07
N THR A 50 3.74 9.34 -2.09
CA THR A 50 4.13 10.52 -2.88
C THR A 50 3.94 10.25 -4.37
N ALA A 51 4.40 9.11 -4.88
CA ALA A 51 4.23 8.73 -6.28
C ALA A 51 2.75 8.57 -6.66
N ILE A 52 1.94 7.92 -5.83
CA ILE A 52 0.49 7.77 -6.05
C ILE A 52 -0.17 9.14 -6.16
N ARG A 53 0.05 10.04 -5.21
CA ARG A 53 -0.51 11.39 -5.23
C ARG A 53 -0.08 12.15 -6.48
N GLN A 54 1.21 12.14 -6.78
CA GLN A 54 1.76 12.86 -7.93
C GLN A 54 1.12 12.39 -9.23
N HIS A 55 1.18 11.10 -9.53
CA HIS A 55 0.72 10.57 -10.81
C HIS A 55 -0.79 10.70 -11.01
N ILE A 56 -1.58 10.54 -9.96
CA ILE A 56 -3.03 10.76 -10.03
C ILE A 56 -3.35 12.24 -10.25
N SER A 57 -2.60 13.14 -9.59
CA SER A 57 -2.82 14.59 -9.70
C SER A 57 -2.38 15.18 -11.04
N GLU A 58 -1.40 14.58 -11.72
CA GLU A 58 -0.92 15.01 -13.04
C GLU A 58 -2.04 15.08 -14.09
N ASN A 59 -3.08 14.28 -13.94
CA ASN A 59 -4.24 14.30 -14.83
C ASN A 59 -5.43 15.10 -14.28
N GLY A 60 -5.20 15.98 -13.32
CA GLY A 60 -6.19 16.90 -12.76
C GLY A 60 -7.05 16.32 -11.64
N ASN A 61 -6.90 15.05 -11.25
CA ASN A 61 -7.60 14.48 -10.11
C ASN A 61 -6.93 14.90 -8.80
N LYS A 62 -7.56 15.83 -8.07
CA LYS A 62 -7.09 16.32 -6.77
C LYS A 62 -7.70 15.58 -5.58
N ASN A 63 -8.62 14.65 -5.81
CA ASN A 63 -9.31 13.90 -4.76
C ASN A 63 -8.49 12.69 -4.28
N VAL A 64 -7.27 12.94 -3.81
CA VAL A 64 -6.37 11.92 -3.27
C VAL A 64 -6.13 12.19 -1.79
N THR A 65 -6.65 11.31 -0.96
CA THR A 65 -6.42 11.31 0.50
C THR A 65 -5.31 10.33 0.81
N ILE A 66 -4.31 10.78 1.57
CA ILE A 66 -3.19 9.95 2.01
C ILE A 66 -3.18 9.89 3.53
N LYS A 67 -2.99 8.71 4.09
CA LYS A 67 -2.73 8.54 5.52
C LYS A 67 -1.63 7.51 5.76
N VAL A 68 -0.67 7.88 6.59
CA VAL A 68 0.37 6.99 7.13
C VAL A 68 0.01 6.66 8.57
N TYR A 69 0.11 5.39 8.93
CA TYR A 69 -0.15 4.95 10.31
C TYR A 69 1.17 4.70 11.02
N PRO A 70 1.53 5.51 12.02
CA PRO A 70 2.65 5.23 12.89
C PRO A 70 2.47 3.88 13.55
N LYS A 71 3.54 3.11 13.74
CA LYS A 71 3.54 1.80 14.42
C LYS A 71 2.86 0.64 13.66
N LEU A 72 2.31 0.83 12.47
CA LEU A 72 1.73 -0.26 11.68
C LEU A 72 2.72 -0.79 10.63
N ASN A 73 2.68 -2.12 10.43
CA ASN A 73 3.45 -2.83 9.41
C ASN A 73 2.70 -2.92 8.08
N HIS A 74 3.22 -3.71 7.14
CA HIS A 74 2.62 -3.95 5.82
C HIS A 74 1.20 -4.53 5.88
N LEU A 75 0.88 -5.32 6.89
CA LEU A 75 -0.45 -5.91 7.11
C LEU A 75 -1.38 -5.01 7.95
N PHE A 76 -0.98 -3.78 8.23
CA PHE A 76 -1.68 -2.87 9.12
C PHE A 76 -1.86 -3.44 10.54
N GLN A 77 -0.91 -4.21 11.03
CA GLN A 77 -0.84 -4.69 12.40
C GLN A 77 0.04 -3.76 13.22
N THR A 78 -0.35 -3.52 14.47
CA THR A 78 0.50 -2.80 15.43
C THR A 78 1.75 -3.62 15.72
N CYS A 79 2.92 -3.04 15.51
CA CYS A 79 4.19 -3.73 15.60
C CYS A 79 5.29 -2.85 16.20
N GLU A 80 6.39 -3.48 16.61
CA GLU A 80 7.59 -2.78 17.06
C GLU A 80 8.62 -2.59 15.93
N LYS A 81 8.89 -3.65 15.17
CA LYS A 81 9.95 -3.70 14.15
C LYS A 81 9.43 -3.69 12.72
N GLY A 82 8.22 -4.17 12.49
CA GLY A 82 7.63 -4.32 11.15
C GLY A 82 8.24 -5.45 10.30
N THR A 83 9.03 -6.33 10.90
CA THR A 83 9.70 -7.42 10.19
C THR A 83 8.75 -8.59 9.89
N LEU A 84 9.04 -9.35 8.83
CA LEU A 84 8.27 -10.55 8.48
C LEU A 84 8.22 -11.58 9.61
N ALA A 85 9.30 -11.70 10.38
CA ALA A 85 9.38 -12.62 11.52
C ALA A 85 8.41 -12.23 12.66
N GLU A 86 8.04 -10.95 12.76
CA GLU A 86 7.11 -10.46 13.77
C GLU A 86 5.66 -10.79 13.45
N TYR A 87 5.29 -10.96 12.17
CA TYR A 87 3.90 -11.18 11.73
C TYR A 87 3.21 -12.35 12.44
N GLY A 88 3.92 -13.49 12.59
CA GLY A 88 3.37 -14.67 13.26
C GLY A 88 3.25 -14.55 14.78
N GLN A 89 3.77 -13.50 15.38
CA GLN A 89 3.73 -13.25 16.82
C GLN A 89 2.65 -12.22 17.21
N LEU A 90 2.09 -11.51 16.22
CA LEU A 90 1.08 -10.49 16.44
C LEU A 90 -0.33 -11.11 16.42
N GLU A 91 -1.11 -10.88 17.47
CA GLU A 91 -2.48 -11.36 17.54
C GLU A 91 -3.45 -10.53 16.67
N GLU A 92 -3.12 -9.27 16.45
CA GLU A 92 -3.94 -8.35 15.66
C GLU A 92 -3.94 -8.77 14.18
N THR A 93 -5.10 -8.92 13.59
CA THR A 93 -5.22 -9.19 12.13
C THR A 93 -5.08 -7.91 11.32
N ILE A 94 -5.78 -6.86 11.74
CA ILE A 94 -5.72 -5.51 11.17
C ILE A 94 -6.12 -4.51 12.25
N ASN A 95 -5.42 -3.40 12.34
CA ASN A 95 -5.72 -2.38 13.33
C ASN A 95 -7.12 -1.77 13.09
N PRO A 96 -7.99 -1.74 14.12
CA PRO A 96 -9.37 -1.21 13.98
C PRO A 96 -9.44 0.25 13.53
N GLU A 97 -8.43 1.06 13.82
CA GLU A 97 -8.37 2.46 13.36
C GLU A 97 -8.36 2.53 11.83
N VAL A 98 -7.62 1.63 11.16
CA VAL A 98 -7.57 1.58 9.69
C VAL A 98 -8.96 1.28 9.11
N LEU A 99 -9.66 0.30 9.68
CA LEU A 99 -11.01 -0.07 9.25
C LEU A 99 -12.02 1.07 9.46
N LYS A 100 -11.90 1.77 10.59
CA LYS A 100 -12.73 2.95 10.89
C LYS A 100 -12.48 4.05 9.88
N ASP A 101 -11.23 4.41 9.62
CA ASP A 101 -10.87 5.46 8.67
C ASP A 101 -11.34 5.15 7.25
N MET A 102 -11.18 3.91 6.79
CA MET A 102 -11.70 3.47 5.51
C MET A 102 -13.22 3.64 5.43
N THR A 103 -13.93 3.21 6.47
CA THR A 103 -15.39 3.30 6.54
C THR A 103 -15.87 4.75 6.53
N GLU A 104 -15.25 5.61 7.34
CA GLU A 104 -15.58 7.03 7.41
C GLU A 104 -15.29 7.76 6.11
N TRP A 105 -14.16 7.42 5.46
CA TRP A 105 -13.80 8.01 4.18
C TRP A 105 -14.79 7.62 3.09
N ILE A 106 -15.17 6.33 2.99
CA ILE A 106 -16.16 5.84 2.02
C ILE A 106 -17.50 6.54 2.20
N LYS A 107 -17.98 6.69 3.43
CA LYS A 107 -19.24 7.39 3.73
C LYS A 107 -19.24 8.85 3.27
N LYS A 108 -18.10 9.50 3.27
CA LYS A 108 -17.97 10.91 2.80
C LYS A 108 -18.00 11.04 1.28
N GLN A 109 -17.89 9.94 0.53
CA GLN A 109 -17.97 9.96 -0.93
C GLN A 109 -19.41 9.80 -1.47
N GLN A 110 -20.35 9.52 -0.59
CA GLN A 110 -21.78 9.43 -0.90
C GLN A 110 -22.44 10.81 -0.76
#